data_a12e84761aef6287392623b487bcd33b
#
_entry.id   a12e84761aef6287392623b487bcd33b
#
_cell.length_a   1.000
_cell.length_b   1.000
_cell.length_c   1.000
_cell.angle_alpha   90.00
_cell.angle_beta   90.00
_cell.angle_gamma   90.00
#
_symmetry.space_group_name_H-M   'P 1'
#
loop_
_entity.id
_entity.type
_entity.pdbx_description
1 polymer ?
#
loop_
_entity_poly.entity_id
_entity_poly.type
_entity_poly.pdbx_seq_one_letter_code
_entity_poly.pdbx_strand_id
1 'polypeptide(L)'
;LTNKENKKIWTLYNANLRTKTIVILVVAALLFFSIILTSLFLNSDSTLTINFANINQPPSLEHIFGTDWMGRDMFTRTILGLGISIFVGMLTSLLTTVIAIVLGILSSINKVVDEAVALVIDLFGSIPHILLIMLVSLAFGTGLYGVVMGIGLTHWTPLARVLRAEIKQIKATDYVKLSQQLGKSK
;
A
#
# COMPACT_ATOMS: atom_id res chain seq x y z
N LEU A 1 4.37 -46.98 -1.08
CA LEU A 1 5.26 -45.90 -1.47
C LEU A 1 6.21 -45.59 -0.32
N THR A 2 7.51 -45.72 -0.52
CA THR A 2 8.52 -45.56 0.53
C THR A 2 8.61 -44.10 0.96
N ASN A 3 8.95 -43.79 2.21
CA ASN A 3 9.09 -42.45 2.78
C ASN A 3 10.02 -41.55 1.97
N LYS A 4 10.94 -42.11 1.19
CA LYS A 4 11.83 -41.43 0.23
C LYS A 4 11.10 -40.90 -1.02
N GLU A 5 10.15 -41.64 -1.55
CA GLU A 5 9.37 -41.23 -2.73
C GLU A 5 8.40 -40.11 -2.40
N ASN A 6 7.72 -40.18 -1.25
CA ASN A 6 6.89 -39.12 -0.76
C ASN A 6 7.68 -37.81 -0.55
N LYS A 7 8.89 -37.87 0.01
CA LYS A 7 9.74 -36.72 0.21
C LYS A 7 10.18 -36.07 -1.14
N LYS A 8 10.43 -36.89 -2.15
CA LYS A 8 10.82 -36.42 -3.51
C LYS A 8 9.64 -35.76 -4.24
N ILE A 9 8.43 -36.30 -4.10
CA ILE A 9 7.20 -35.72 -4.67
C ILE A 9 6.91 -34.36 -4.01
N TRP A 10 7.01 -34.25 -2.69
CA TRP A 10 6.83 -32.98 -1.96
C TRP A 10 7.87 -31.91 -2.32
N THR A 11 9.12 -32.30 -2.55
CA THR A 11 10.17 -31.35 -2.98
C THR A 11 9.94 -30.84 -4.39
N LEU A 12 9.51 -31.71 -5.32
CA LEU A 12 9.17 -31.31 -6.71
C LEU A 12 7.90 -30.44 -6.75
N TYR A 13 6.90 -30.77 -5.96
CA TYR A 13 5.68 -29.99 -5.84
C TYR A 13 5.96 -28.57 -5.28
N ASN A 14 6.76 -28.47 -4.21
CA ASN A 14 7.15 -27.21 -3.61
C ASN A 14 8.05 -26.37 -4.54
N ALA A 15 8.94 -27.00 -5.33
CA ALA A 15 9.73 -26.31 -6.34
C ALA A 15 8.84 -25.70 -7.43
N ASN A 16 7.83 -26.43 -7.90
CA ASN A 16 6.85 -25.92 -8.88
C ASN A 16 6.00 -24.79 -8.31
N LEU A 17 5.60 -24.85 -7.03
CA LEU A 17 4.87 -23.76 -6.38
C LEU A 17 5.72 -22.50 -6.24
N ARG A 18 6.97 -22.62 -5.82
CA ARG A 18 7.90 -21.48 -5.72
C ARG A 18 8.13 -20.83 -7.08
N THR A 19 8.38 -21.62 -8.12
CA THR A 19 8.57 -21.11 -9.48
C THR A 19 7.32 -20.38 -9.97
N LYS A 20 6.14 -20.95 -9.78
CA LYS A 20 4.87 -20.29 -10.14
C LYS A 20 4.68 -18.98 -9.39
N THR A 21 4.94 -18.96 -8.08
CA THR A 21 4.83 -17.74 -7.27
C THR A 21 5.80 -16.65 -7.76
N ILE A 22 7.06 -17.03 -8.04
CA ILE A 22 8.06 -16.09 -8.57
C ILE A 22 7.61 -15.54 -9.93
N VAL A 23 7.13 -16.39 -10.84
CA VAL A 23 6.65 -15.96 -12.17
C VAL A 23 5.47 -14.99 -12.02
N ILE A 24 4.49 -15.30 -11.15
CA ILE A 24 3.35 -14.42 -10.92
C ILE A 24 3.82 -13.06 -10.36
N LEU A 25 4.74 -13.05 -9.39
CA LEU A 25 5.28 -11.82 -8.82
C LEU A 25 6.05 -11.00 -9.86
N VAL A 26 6.86 -11.64 -10.70
CA VAL A 26 7.59 -10.95 -11.76
C VAL A 26 6.62 -10.36 -12.79
N VAL A 27 5.63 -11.12 -13.24
CA VAL A 27 4.62 -10.62 -14.18
C VAL A 27 3.84 -9.46 -13.56
N ALA A 28 3.40 -9.57 -12.31
CA ALA A 28 2.69 -8.50 -11.61
C ALA A 28 3.57 -7.24 -11.47
N ALA A 29 4.85 -7.40 -11.12
CA ALA A 29 5.79 -6.29 -11.05
C ALA A 29 6.01 -5.64 -12.42
N LEU A 30 6.17 -6.42 -13.49
CA LEU A 30 6.32 -5.89 -14.85
C LEU A 30 5.09 -5.11 -15.29
N LEU A 31 3.87 -5.62 -15.02
CA LEU A 31 2.62 -4.91 -15.29
C LEU A 31 2.54 -3.60 -14.51
N PHE A 32 2.88 -3.63 -13.22
CA PHE A 32 2.89 -2.45 -12.37
C PHE A 32 3.86 -1.37 -12.88
N PHE A 33 5.09 -1.76 -13.19
CA PHE A 33 6.08 -0.85 -13.76
C PHE A 33 5.71 -0.35 -15.15
N SER A 34 5.09 -1.19 -15.99
CA SER A 34 4.63 -0.76 -17.33
C SER A 34 3.56 0.31 -17.25
N ILE A 35 2.62 0.23 -16.29
CA ILE A 35 1.60 1.26 -16.07
C ILE A 35 2.25 2.58 -15.67
N ILE A 36 3.18 2.55 -14.71
CA ILE A 36 3.90 3.76 -14.27
C ILE A 36 4.65 4.38 -15.44
N LEU A 37 5.43 3.58 -16.15
CA LEU A 37 6.24 4.05 -17.27
C LEU A 37 5.35 4.66 -18.37
N THR A 38 4.29 3.96 -18.75
CA THR A 38 3.34 4.45 -19.77
C THR A 38 2.66 5.74 -19.31
N SER A 39 2.25 5.84 -18.04
CA SER A 39 1.62 7.07 -17.51
C SER A 39 2.55 8.28 -17.51
N LEU A 40 3.87 8.08 -17.38
CA LEU A 40 4.86 9.16 -17.44
C LEU A 40 5.10 9.67 -18.87
N PHE A 41 4.94 8.80 -19.88
CA PHE A 41 5.14 9.17 -21.28
C PHE A 41 3.86 9.66 -21.98
N LEU A 42 2.68 9.34 -21.42
CA LEU A 42 1.42 9.82 -21.98
C LEU A 42 1.25 11.33 -21.67
N ASN A 43 0.94 12.08 -22.71
CA ASN A 43 0.70 13.53 -22.56
C ASN A 43 -0.68 13.74 -21.92
N SER A 44 -0.72 14.41 -20.77
CA SER A 44 -1.97 14.74 -20.07
C SER A 44 -2.90 15.65 -20.89
N ASP A 45 -2.34 16.46 -21.79
CA ASP A 45 -3.12 17.40 -22.60
C ASP A 45 -4.10 16.67 -23.52
N SER A 46 -3.72 15.51 -24.06
CA SER A 46 -4.59 14.66 -24.89
C SER A 46 -5.83 14.15 -24.16
N THR A 47 -5.77 14.05 -22.82
CA THR A 47 -6.91 13.57 -22.00
C THR A 47 -7.88 14.69 -21.61
N LEU A 48 -7.42 15.94 -21.64
CA LEU A 48 -8.22 17.13 -21.30
C LEU A 48 -8.90 17.75 -22.51
N THR A 49 -8.38 17.50 -23.73
CA THR A 49 -8.97 18.00 -24.96
C THR A 49 -10.28 17.32 -25.26
N ILE A 50 -11.34 18.12 -25.37
CA ILE A 50 -12.68 17.68 -25.77
C ILE A 50 -12.70 17.62 -27.30
N ASN A 51 -13.08 16.47 -27.85
CA ASN A 51 -13.26 16.30 -29.30
C ASN A 51 -14.68 15.81 -29.61
N PHE A 52 -15.58 16.72 -29.84
CA PHE A 52 -16.97 16.40 -30.14
C PHE A 52 -17.19 15.57 -31.41
N ALA A 53 -16.19 15.50 -32.32
CA ALA A 53 -16.26 14.65 -33.50
C ALA A 53 -16.16 13.15 -33.17
N ASN A 54 -15.56 12.83 -32.01
CA ASN A 54 -15.23 11.45 -31.62
C ASN A 54 -16.08 10.98 -30.40
N ILE A 55 -17.29 11.51 -30.21
CA ILE A 55 -18.16 11.15 -29.07
C ILE A 55 -18.60 9.71 -29.16
N ASN A 56 -18.47 8.96 -28.04
CA ASN A 56 -18.98 7.61 -27.85
C ASN A 56 -18.56 6.63 -28.98
N GLN A 57 -17.36 6.77 -29.50
CA GLN A 57 -16.85 5.82 -30.48
C GLN A 57 -16.56 4.47 -29.84
N PRO A 58 -16.89 3.35 -30.51
CA PRO A 58 -16.56 2.03 -30.01
C PRO A 58 -15.05 1.77 -30.02
N PRO A 59 -14.58 0.74 -29.30
CA PRO A 59 -13.18 0.31 -29.37
C PRO A 59 -12.68 0.10 -30.78
N SER A 60 -11.51 0.65 -31.12
CA SER A 60 -10.86 0.59 -32.42
C SER A 60 -9.33 0.57 -32.26
N LEU A 61 -8.59 0.43 -33.37
CA LEU A 61 -7.11 0.53 -33.32
C LEU A 61 -6.63 1.94 -32.95
N GLU A 62 -7.41 2.97 -33.22
CA GLU A 62 -7.12 4.36 -32.88
C GLU A 62 -7.52 4.67 -31.42
N HIS A 63 -8.62 4.10 -30.95
CA HIS A 63 -9.15 4.23 -29.62
C HIS A 63 -9.38 2.86 -28.98
N ILE A 64 -8.35 2.28 -28.35
CA ILE A 64 -8.36 0.89 -27.85
C ILE A 64 -9.55 0.61 -26.92
N PHE A 65 -9.91 1.54 -26.05
CA PHE A 65 -11.06 1.45 -25.15
C PHE A 65 -12.24 2.33 -25.59
N GLY A 66 -12.22 2.82 -26.84
CA GLY A 66 -13.19 3.76 -27.34
C GLY A 66 -13.04 5.15 -26.71
N THR A 67 -14.06 6.00 -26.92
CA THR A 67 -14.11 7.36 -26.40
C THR A 67 -15.31 7.59 -25.51
N ASP A 68 -15.22 8.56 -24.61
CA ASP A 68 -16.32 8.95 -23.73
C ASP A 68 -17.30 9.95 -24.40
N TRP A 69 -18.28 10.41 -23.62
CA TRP A 69 -19.29 11.39 -24.04
C TRP A 69 -18.71 12.80 -24.35
N MET A 70 -17.44 13.04 -24.05
CA MET A 70 -16.69 14.24 -24.44
C MET A 70 -15.72 13.98 -25.60
N GLY A 71 -15.70 12.75 -26.16
CA GLY A 71 -14.79 12.36 -27.24
C GLY A 71 -13.34 12.17 -26.77
N ARG A 72 -13.11 11.95 -25.47
CA ARG A 72 -11.77 11.72 -24.91
C ARG A 72 -11.41 10.25 -24.94
N ASP A 73 -10.16 9.93 -25.25
CA ASP A 73 -9.67 8.54 -25.30
C ASP A 73 -9.68 7.87 -23.93
N MET A 74 -10.44 6.80 -23.80
CA MET A 74 -10.64 6.08 -22.55
C MET A 74 -9.40 5.27 -22.11
N PHE A 75 -8.59 4.78 -23.06
CA PHE A 75 -7.35 4.09 -22.73
C PHE A 75 -6.35 5.02 -22.04
N THR A 76 -6.07 6.17 -22.65
CA THR A 76 -5.17 7.17 -22.09
C THR A 76 -5.63 7.64 -20.71
N ARG A 77 -6.92 7.92 -20.55
CA ARG A 77 -7.50 8.31 -19.25
C ARG A 77 -7.34 7.24 -18.18
N THR A 78 -7.54 5.98 -18.55
CA THR A 78 -7.39 4.85 -17.62
C THR A 78 -5.95 4.72 -17.16
N ILE A 79 -4.98 4.77 -18.07
CA ILE A 79 -3.55 4.66 -17.72
C ILE A 79 -3.10 5.83 -16.83
N LEU A 80 -3.47 7.06 -17.17
CA LEU A 80 -3.15 8.22 -16.34
C LEU A 80 -3.80 8.16 -14.96
N GLY A 81 -5.08 7.74 -14.89
CA GLY A 81 -5.77 7.54 -13.61
C GLY A 81 -5.12 6.46 -12.74
N LEU A 82 -4.68 5.36 -13.34
CA LEU A 82 -3.92 4.31 -12.64
C LEU A 82 -2.58 4.84 -12.15
N GLY A 83 -1.85 5.61 -12.97
CA GLY A 83 -0.60 6.25 -12.57
C GLY A 83 -0.76 7.15 -11.34
N ILE A 84 -1.78 8.01 -11.34
CA ILE A 84 -2.12 8.87 -10.18
C ILE A 84 -2.47 8.02 -8.96
N SER A 85 -3.28 6.96 -9.11
CA SER A 85 -3.67 6.09 -8.02
C SER A 85 -2.46 5.38 -7.39
N ILE A 86 -1.53 4.90 -8.20
CA ILE A 86 -0.28 4.29 -7.75
C ILE A 86 0.57 5.32 -7.00
N PHE A 87 0.72 6.53 -7.53
CA PHE A 87 1.49 7.60 -6.89
C PHE A 87 0.91 7.97 -5.51
N VAL A 88 -0.41 8.16 -5.42
CA VAL A 88 -1.10 8.40 -4.15
C VAL A 88 -0.88 7.24 -3.18
N GLY A 89 -1.06 5.99 -3.64
CA GLY A 89 -0.85 4.81 -2.82
C GLY A 89 0.57 4.70 -2.27
N MET A 90 1.58 5.01 -3.08
CA MET A 90 3.00 5.02 -2.66
C MET A 90 3.26 6.10 -1.59
N LEU A 91 2.81 7.33 -1.81
CA LEU A 91 3.00 8.42 -0.86
C LEU A 91 2.29 8.15 0.46
N THR A 92 1.03 7.72 0.41
CA THR A 92 0.25 7.43 1.61
C THR A 92 0.81 6.24 2.39
N SER A 93 1.25 5.18 1.71
CA SER A 93 1.86 4.03 2.37
C SER A 93 3.19 4.38 3.03
N LEU A 94 4.02 5.22 2.39
CA LEU A 94 5.26 5.71 2.97
C LEU A 94 4.99 6.51 4.25
N LEU A 95 4.09 7.49 4.18
CA LEU A 95 3.72 8.32 5.32
C LEU A 95 3.15 7.49 6.48
N THR A 96 2.21 6.61 6.18
CA THR A 96 1.61 5.66 7.13
C THR A 96 2.67 4.79 7.81
N THR A 97 3.59 4.22 7.02
CA THR A 97 4.64 3.33 7.53
C THR A 97 5.60 4.07 8.43
N VAL A 98 6.04 5.27 8.05
CA VAL A 98 6.93 6.10 8.88
C VAL A 98 6.28 6.41 10.23
N ILE A 99 5.03 6.86 10.23
CA ILE A 99 4.29 7.15 11.47
C ILE A 99 4.18 5.90 12.35
N ALA A 100 3.79 4.77 11.76
CA ALA A 100 3.62 3.51 12.49
C ALA A 100 4.94 3.00 13.10
N ILE A 101 6.05 3.09 12.36
CA ILE A 101 7.37 2.70 12.86
C ILE A 101 7.80 3.60 14.01
N VAL A 102 7.67 4.92 13.86
CA VAL A 102 8.03 5.87 14.93
C VAL A 102 7.23 5.57 16.20
N LEU A 103 5.91 5.41 16.10
CA LEU A 103 5.07 5.10 17.25
C LEU A 103 5.34 3.70 17.82
N GLY A 104 5.63 2.72 16.97
CA GLY A 104 6.04 1.38 17.39
C GLY A 104 7.35 1.41 18.20
N ILE A 105 8.36 2.15 17.74
CA ILE A 105 9.62 2.31 18.46
C ILE A 105 9.39 3.05 19.79
N LEU A 106 8.63 4.15 19.78
CA LEU A 106 8.31 4.90 20.99
C LEU A 106 7.63 4.02 22.03
N SER A 107 6.67 3.17 21.64
CA SER A 107 6.00 2.23 22.56
C SER A 107 6.96 1.24 23.21
N SER A 108 8.15 1.08 22.66
CA SER A 108 9.17 0.15 23.17
C SER A 108 10.00 0.72 24.33
N ILE A 109 9.97 2.03 24.58
CA ILE A 109 10.85 2.71 25.54
C ILE A 109 10.50 2.32 26.98
N ASN A 110 9.26 2.53 27.37
CA ASN A 110 8.77 2.20 28.73
C ASN A 110 7.24 1.98 28.71
N LYS A 111 6.70 1.51 29.85
CA LYS A 111 5.28 1.19 30.00
C LYS A 111 4.37 2.41 29.82
N VAL A 112 4.79 3.57 30.34
CA VAL A 112 3.99 4.81 30.27
C VAL A 112 3.83 5.27 28.84
N VAL A 113 4.93 5.27 28.06
CA VAL A 113 4.90 5.63 26.64
C VAL A 113 4.09 4.60 25.84
N ASP A 114 4.20 3.31 26.16
CA ASP A 114 3.40 2.26 25.52
C ASP A 114 1.89 2.48 25.76
N GLU A 115 1.49 2.81 26.97
CA GLU A 115 0.09 3.12 27.30
C GLU A 115 -0.39 4.40 26.60
N ALA A 116 0.44 5.43 26.52
CA ALA A 116 0.12 6.66 25.79
C ALA A 116 -0.07 6.41 24.28
N VAL A 117 0.83 5.62 23.67
CA VAL A 117 0.68 5.23 22.25
C VAL A 117 -0.58 4.40 22.04
N ALA A 118 -0.91 3.49 22.98
CA ALA A 118 -2.16 2.73 22.92
C ALA A 118 -3.38 3.64 22.93
N LEU A 119 -3.40 4.60 23.85
CA LEU A 119 -4.49 5.56 23.96
C LEU A 119 -4.70 6.34 22.65
N VAL A 120 -3.62 6.81 22.03
CA VAL A 120 -3.70 7.52 20.75
C VAL A 120 -4.24 6.60 19.64
N ILE A 121 -3.77 5.35 19.56
CA ILE A 121 -4.30 4.37 18.60
C ILE A 121 -5.81 4.16 18.82
N ASP A 122 -6.24 4.04 20.07
CA ASP A 122 -7.64 3.74 20.39
C ASP A 122 -8.54 4.96 20.17
N LEU A 123 -8.06 6.18 20.42
CA LEU A 123 -8.76 7.43 20.09
C LEU A 123 -9.01 7.53 18.58
N PHE A 124 -7.98 7.32 17.75
CA PHE A 124 -8.13 7.32 16.30
C PHE A 124 -9.04 6.18 15.82
N GLY A 125 -8.96 5.01 16.45
CA GLY A 125 -9.81 3.85 16.13
C GLY A 125 -11.26 4.00 16.55
N SER A 126 -11.59 4.92 17.46
CA SER A 126 -12.96 5.18 17.91
C SER A 126 -13.77 6.01 16.94
N ILE A 127 -13.12 6.74 16.05
CA ILE A 127 -13.78 7.56 15.03
C ILE A 127 -14.04 6.71 13.79
N PRO A 128 -15.25 6.74 13.19
CA PRO A 128 -15.49 6.08 11.91
C PRO A 128 -14.46 6.53 10.88
N HIS A 129 -13.71 5.54 10.33
CA HIS A 129 -12.50 5.80 9.55
C HIS A 129 -12.72 6.72 8.34
N ILE A 130 -13.84 6.53 7.62
CA ILE A 130 -14.21 7.37 6.48
C ILE A 130 -14.41 8.83 6.91
N LEU A 131 -15.07 9.08 8.05
CA LEU A 131 -15.26 10.43 8.56
C LEU A 131 -13.93 11.09 8.92
N LEU A 132 -13.02 10.33 9.54
CA LEU A 132 -11.70 10.84 9.90
C LEU A 132 -10.88 11.23 8.66
N ILE A 133 -10.88 10.39 7.62
CA ILE A 133 -10.23 10.71 6.34
C ILE A 133 -10.81 11.99 5.74
N MET A 134 -12.14 12.11 5.70
CA MET A 134 -12.82 13.29 5.13
C MET A 134 -12.47 14.56 5.90
N LEU A 135 -12.48 14.51 7.23
CA LEU A 135 -12.14 15.66 8.06
C LEU A 135 -10.69 16.10 7.87
N VAL A 136 -9.76 15.15 7.89
CA VAL A 136 -8.33 15.45 7.68
C VAL A 136 -8.10 15.95 6.25
N SER A 137 -8.69 15.30 5.24
CA SER A 137 -8.59 15.72 3.85
C SER A 137 -9.09 17.15 3.63
N LEU A 138 -10.23 17.50 4.26
CA LEU A 138 -10.79 18.85 4.19
C LEU A 138 -9.90 19.89 4.87
N ALA A 139 -9.29 19.55 6.02
CA ALA A 139 -8.40 20.44 6.75
C ALA A 139 -7.12 20.77 5.98
N PHE A 140 -6.59 19.82 5.18
CA PHE A 140 -5.41 20.02 4.35
C PHE A 140 -5.72 20.57 2.95
N GLY A 141 -6.98 20.77 2.61
CA GLY A 141 -7.44 21.31 1.35
C GLY A 141 -7.95 20.26 0.36
N THR A 142 -8.63 20.74 -0.68
CA THR A 142 -9.19 19.88 -1.73
C THR A 142 -8.12 19.39 -2.70
N GLY A 143 -8.39 18.29 -3.40
CA GLY A 143 -7.52 17.71 -4.42
C GLY A 143 -6.57 16.63 -3.91
N LEU A 144 -5.54 16.35 -4.69
CA LEU A 144 -4.61 15.23 -4.47
C LEU A 144 -3.89 15.32 -3.11
N TYR A 145 -3.45 16.51 -2.73
CA TYR A 145 -2.76 16.75 -1.48
C TYR A 145 -3.62 16.42 -0.26
N GLY A 146 -4.87 16.91 -0.23
CA GLY A 146 -5.82 16.60 0.83
C GLY A 146 -6.09 15.09 0.96
N VAL A 147 -6.21 14.39 -0.18
CA VAL A 147 -6.40 12.93 -0.18
C VAL A 147 -5.18 12.20 0.39
N VAL A 148 -3.97 12.58 -0.04
CA VAL A 148 -2.72 11.98 0.47
C VAL A 148 -2.59 12.18 1.98
N MET A 149 -2.83 13.40 2.46
CA MET A 149 -2.77 13.71 3.90
C MET A 149 -3.89 13.01 4.67
N GLY A 150 -5.11 13.02 4.12
CA GLY A 150 -6.27 12.34 4.73
C GLY A 150 -6.02 10.86 4.96
N ILE A 151 -5.55 10.16 3.95
CA ILE A 151 -5.25 8.73 4.05
C ILE A 151 -3.98 8.50 4.90
N GLY A 152 -2.89 9.18 4.59
CA GLY A 152 -1.58 8.94 5.20
C GLY A 152 -1.56 9.18 6.71
N LEU A 153 -2.28 10.22 7.19
CA LEU A 153 -2.36 10.57 8.62
C LEU A 153 -3.41 9.76 9.40
N THR A 154 -4.18 8.89 8.75
CA THR A 154 -5.23 8.12 9.43
C THR A 154 -5.01 6.61 9.37
N HIS A 155 -4.34 6.09 8.33
CA HIS A 155 -4.15 4.64 8.11
C HIS A 155 -3.02 4.02 8.95
N TRP A 156 -2.26 4.79 9.70
CA TRP A 156 -1.15 4.27 10.51
C TRP A 156 -1.61 3.43 11.71
N THR A 157 -2.83 3.60 12.20
CA THR A 157 -3.31 2.97 13.44
C THR A 157 -3.31 1.45 13.42
N PRO A 158 -3.81 0.76 12.38
CA PRO A 158 -3.75 -0.71 12.30
C PRO A 158 -2.29 -1.22 12.24
N LEU A 159 -1.44 -0.55 11.47
CA LEU A 159 -0.04 -0.93 11.33
C LEU A 159 0.74 -0.73 12.63
N ALA A 160 0.53 0.40 13.31
CA ALA A 160 1.14 0.68 14.60
C ALA A 160 0.71 -0.36 15.67
N ARG A 161 -0.56 -0.80 15.64
CA ARG A 161 -1.06 -1.85 16.55
C ARG A 161 -0.35 -3.18 16.31
N VAL A 162 -0.14 -3.58 15.06
CA VAL A 162 0.59 -4.79 14.69
C VAL A 162 2.05 -4.68 15.13
N LEU A 163 2.75 -3.59 14.79
CA LEU A 163 4.15 -3.37 15.17
C LEU A 163 4.34 -3.41 16.70
N ARG A 164 3.42 -2.78 17.45
CA ARG A 164 3.44 -2.77 18.91
C ARG A 164 3.26 -4.19 19.48
N ALA A 165 2.38 -5.01 18.90
CA ALA A 165 2.19 -6.39 19.31
C ALA A 165 3.43 -7.25 19.04
N GLU A 166 4.03 -7.13 17.86
CA GLU A 166 5.27 -7.81 17.48
C GLU A 166 6.45 -7.44 18.39
N ILE A 167 6.62 -6.15 18.70
CA ILE A 167 7.67 -5.69 19.62
C ILE A 167 7.48 -6.30 21.00
N LYS A 168 6.25 -6.39 21.51
CA LYS A 168 5.96 -7.04 22.81
C LYS A 168 6.29 -8.54 22.76
N GLN A 169 5.93 -9.20 21.70
CA GLN A 169 6.23 -10.62 21.51
C GLN A 169 7.73 -10.88 21.47
N ILE A 170 8.49 -10.08 20.70
CA ILE A 170 9.95 -10.20 20.62
C ILE A 170 10.59 -9.98 22.01
N LYS A 171 10.17 -8.96 22.76
CA LYS A 171 10.66 -8.69 24.12
C LYS A 171 10.37 -9.82 25.12
N ALA A 172 9.31 -10.58 24.89
CA ALA A 172 8.95 -11.71 25.73
C ALA A 172 9.75 -13.00 25.45
N THR A 173 10.51 -13.04 24.36
CA THR A 173 11.31 -14.24 23.98
C THR A 173 12.48 -14.48 24.94
N ASP A 174 12.79 -15.75 25.14
CA ASP A 174 13.80 -16.15 26.13
C ASP A 174 15.21 -15.66 25.79
N TYR A 175 15.58 -15.56 24.50
CA TYR A 175 16.89 -15.06 24.11
C TYR A 175 17.06 -13.57 24.45
N VAL A 176 15.99 -12.75 24.38
CA VAL A 176 16.04 -11.35 24.78
C VAL A 176 16.19 -11.23 26.30
N LYS A 177 15.45 -12.04 27.07
CA LYS A 177 15.56 -12.08 28.54
C LYS A 177 16.96 -12.49 29.00
N LEU A 178 17.51 -13.54 28.37
CA LEU A 178 18.87 -14.01 28.65
C LEU A 178 19.94 -12.95 28.29
N SER A 179 19.78 -12.28 27.16
CA SER A 179 20.68 -11.20 26.74
C SER A 179 20.68 -10.05 27.76
N GLN A 180 19.52 -9.70 28.31
CA GLN A 180 19.40 -8.67 29.34
C GLN A 180 20.05 -9.10 30.67
N GLN A 181 19.91 -10.36 31.08
CA GLN A 181 20.54 -10.91 32.27
C GLN A 181 22.08 -10.95 32.15
N LEU A 182 22.59 -11.09 30.93
CA LEU A 182 24.05 -11.02 30.62
C LEU A 182 24.59 -9.59 30.51
N GLY A 183 23.81 -8.57 30.90
CA GLY A 183 24.25 -7.17 30.97
C GLY A 183 24.30 -6.44 29.63
N LYS A 184 23.73 -6.97 28.55
CA LYS A 184 23.57 -6.21 27.29
C LYS A 184 22.46 -5.16 27.45
N SER A 185 22.82 -3.91 27.12
CA SER A 185 21.87 -2.78 27.07
C SER A 185 20.68 -3.09 26.15
N LYS A 186 19.55 -2.51 26.49
CA LYS A 186 18.29 -2.57 25.71
C LYS A 186 18.47 -1.99 24.32
#